data_1d78c6021008c647f09b26b777ccccce
#
_entry.id   1d78c6021008c647f09b26b777ccccce
#
_cell.length_a   1.000
_cell.length_b   1.000
_cell.length_c   1.000
_cell.angle_alpha   90.00
_cell.angle_beta   90.00
_cell.angle_gamma   90.00
#
_symmetry.space_group_name_H-M   'P 1'
#
loop_
_entity.id
_entity.type
_entity.pdbx_description
1 polymer ?
#
loop_
_entity_poly.entity_id
_entity_poly.type
_entity_poly.pdbx_seq_one_letter_code
_entity_poly.pdbx_strand_id
1 'polypeptide(L)'
;GDTTGDTTGDTTGDETQSADGLWSGEETANSETIGLFNEGTFIIINVVEGVSDDEPTTGNFYQGTYTVTGDVLEIVNADAYLMNGAFIAKGNIDGVVNTEATILATATDLAGAEVDNIELIYDPLNTDRDITFDDLVGSWMPAIDEEGSITISDAGVFTMTANDCDSTGTVALTSSNNIIEVALTTTGDACDTTGDFTGFAVLSDDHDDDNDSTILNNELIIVYSNGDFGYAYPAFKAP
;
A
#
# COMPACT_ATOMS: atom_id res chain seq x y z
N GLY A 1 26.49 -32.71 -49.80
CA GLY A 1 25.64 -31.66 -49.31
C GLY A 1 25.20 -31.97 -47.89
N ASP A 2 25.90 -31.41 -46.95
CA ASP A 2 25.67 -31.61 -45.49
C ASP A 2 24.83 -30.43 -45.00
N THR A 3 23.57 -30.67 -44.69
CA THR A 3 22.69 -29.69 -44.06
C THR A 3 22.62 -29.97 -42.59
N THR A 4 23.53 -29.36 -41.82
CA THR A 4 23.40 -29.22 -40.39
C THR A 4 22.26 -28.27 -40.10
N GLY A 5 21.10 -28.82 -39.69
CA GLY A 5 20.01 -28.05 -39.14
C GLY A 5 20.39 -27.61 -37.73
N ASP A 6 20.65 -26.33 -37.57
CA ASP A 6 20.77 -25.66 -36.28
C ASP A 6 19.36 -25.49 -35.71
N THR A 7 18.94 -26.39 -34.81
CA THR A 7 17.78 -26.21 -33.96
C THR A 7 18.25 -25.39 -32.76
N THR A 8 18.26 -24.09 -32.86
CA THR A 8 18.23 -23.21 -31.73
C THR A 8 16.91 -23.49 -30.99
N GLY A 9 16.98 -24.33 -29.95
CA GLY A 9 15.90 -24.46 -29.01
C GLY A 9 15.70 -23.12 -28.34
N ASP A 10 14.60 -22.48 -28.69
CA ASP A 10 14.04 -21.39 -27.92
C ASP A 10 13.62 -21.95 -26.57
N THR A 11 14.51 -21.91 -25.60
CA THR A 11 14.15 -22.07 -24.20
C THR A 11 13.53 -20.76 -23.80
N THR A 12 12.23 -20.59 -24.08
CA THR A 12 11.41 -19.67 -23.30
C THR A 12 11.47 -20.17 -21.86
N GLY A 13 12.45 -19.69 -21.13
CA GLY A 13 12.46 -19.84 -19.68
C GLY A 13 11.11 -19.26 -19.21
N ASP A 14 10.40 -20.05 -18.45
CA ASP A 14 9.21 -19.62 -17.75
C ASP A 14 9.70 -18.57 -16.75
N GLU A 15 9.74 -17.29 -17.19
CA GLU A 15 10.14 -16.18 -16.33
C GLU A 15 9.03 -16.07 -15.29
N THR A 16 9.41 -16.32 -14.03
CA THR A 16 8.49 -16.16 -12.90
C THR A 16 8.06 -14.69 -12.88
N GLN A 17 6.77 -14.46 -13.05
CA GLN A 17 6.22 -13.11 -12.95
C GLN A 17 6.35 -12.60 -11.51
N SER A 18 6.51 -11.30 -11.32
CA SER A 18 6.52 -10.65 -10.02
C SER A 18 5.37 -9.66 -9.90
N ALA A 19 4.75 -9.63 -8.72
CA ALA A 19 3.79 -8.61 -8.36
C ALA A 19 4.44 -7.44 -7.57
N ASP A 20 5.71 -7.57 -7.19
CA ASP A 20 6.38 -6.53 -6.39
C ASP A 20 6.32 -5.16 -7.06
N GLY A 21 6.04 -4.13 -6.28
CA GLY A 21 5.96 -2.74 -6.72
C GLY A 21 4.69 -2.04 -6.28
N LEU A 22 4.53 -0.84 -6.83
CA LEU A 22 3.35 0.00 -6.66
C LEU A 22 2.46 -0.10 -7.90
N TRP A 23 1.17 -0.11 -7.66
CA TRP A 23 0.15 -0.33 -8.66
C TRP A 23 -0.98 0.66 -8.43
N SER A 24 -1.51 1.25 -9.50
CA SER A 24 -2.67 2.14 -9.46
C SER A 24 -3.86 1.45 -10.10
N GLY A 25 -5.02 1.52 -9.46
CA GLY A 25 -6.28 1.06 -10.05
C GLY A 25 -6.90 2.10 -10.98
N GLU A 26 -8.05 1.76 -11.56
CA GLU A 26 -8.79 2.69 -12.39
C GLU A 26 -9.29 3.86 -11.53
N GLU A 27 -8.77 5.05 -11.80
CA GLU A 27 -9.26 6.28 -11.20
C GLU A 27 -10.65 6.63 -11.78
N THR A 28 -11.62 6.71 -10.92
CA THR A 28 -12.88 7.40 -11.25
C THR A 28 -12.85 8.81 -10.65
N ALA A 29 -13.79 9.67 -11.01
CA ALA A 29 -13.82 11.05 -10.51
C ALA A 29 -13.81 11.17 -8.97
N ASN A 30 -14.08 10.08 -8.24
CA ASN A 30 -14.17 10.07 -6.78
C ASN A 30 -13.62 8.78 -6.15
N SER A 31 -12.86 7.96 -6.85
CA SER A 31 -12.25 6.77 -6.25
C SER A 31 -10.86 6.50 -6.82
N GLU A 32 -9.96 6.11 -5.94
CA GLU A 32 -8.60 5.72 -6.23
C GLU A 32 -8.31 4.35 -5.60
N THR A 33 -7.57 3.52 -6.31
CA THR A 33 -7.09 2.24 -5.79
C THR A 33 -5.58 2.19 -5.88
N ILE A 34 -4.92 1.89 -4.77
CA ILE A 34 -3.46 1.76 -4.69
C ILE A 34 -3.13 0.35 -4.24
N GLY A 35 -2.29 -0.35 -5.00
CA GLY A 35 -1.73 -1.65 -4.64
C GLY A 35 -0.26 -1.54 -4.27
N LEU A 36 0.11 -2.10 -3.12
CA LEU A 36 1.48 -2.23 -2.65
C LEU A 36 1.80 -3.71 -2.50
N PHE A 37 2.79 -4.18 -3.23
CA PHE A 37 3.23 -5.57 -3.17
C PHE A 37 4.73 -5.61 -2.91
N ASN A 38 5.16 -6.33 -1.87
CA ASN A 38 6.57 -6.43 -1.50
C ASN A 38 6.88 -7.77 -0.85
N GLU A 39 7.78 -8.54 -1.46
CA GLU A 39 8.34 -9.79 -0.91
C GLU A 39 7.30 -10.75 -0.30
N GLY A 40 6.17 -10.95 -1.00
CA GLY A 40 5.11 -11.86 -0.59
C GLY A 40 4.08 -11.27 0.38
N THR A 41 4.17 -9.98 0.69
CA THR A 41 3.17 -9.24 1.48
C THR A 41 2.52 -8.18 0.60
N PHE A 42 1.22 -7.94 0.76
CA PHE A 42 0.50 -6.95 -0.03
C PHE A 42 -0.43 -6.11 0.84
N ILE A 43 -0.73 -4.92 0.32
CA ILE A 43 -1.82 -4.06 0.73
C ILE A 43 -2.50 -3.52 -0.53
N ILE A 44 -3.82 -3.54 -0.58
CA ILE A 44 -4.61 -2.86 -1.61
C ILE A 44 -5.54 -1.90 -0.88
N ILE A 45 -5.44 -0.62 -1.18
CA ILE A 45 -6.23 0.45 -0.59
C ILE A 45 -7.23 0.91 -1.64
N ASN A 46 -8.48 1.06 -1.25
CA ASN A 46 -9.55 1.61 -2.08
C ASN A 46 -10.13 2.84 -1.37
N VAL A 47 -9.86 4.02 -1.90
CA VAL A 47 -10.30 5.30 -1.36
C VAL A 47 -11.48 5.79 -2.18
N VAL A 48 -12.52 6.26 -1.52
CA VAL A 48 -13.67 6.92 -2.16
C VAL A 48 -13.80 8.30 -1.52
N GLU A 49 -13.47 9.31 -2.28
CA GLU A 49 -13.61 10.70 -1.85
C GLU A 49 -15.09 11.09 -1.77
N GLY A 50 -15.42 11.92 -0.79
CA GLY A 50 -16.75 12.54 -0.71
C GLY A 50 -16.99 13.46 -1.90
N VAL A 51 -18.22 13.47 -2.44
CA VAL A 51 -18.60 14.34 -3.56
C VAL A 51 -18.77 15.82 -3.17
N SER A 52 -18.58 16.14 -1.89
CA SER A 52 -18.62 17.48 -1.35
C SER A 52 -17.74 17.59 -0.09
N ASP A 53 -17.30 18.81 0.25
CA ASP A 53 -16.47 19.10 1.42
C ASP A 53 -17.09 18.63 2.77
N ASP A 54 -18.41 18.37 2.81
CA ASP A 54 -19.12 17.89 3.99
C ASP A 54 -19.24 16.35 4.06
N GLU A 55 -18.85 15.63 3.00
CA GLU A 55 -18.89 14.16 2.97
C GLU A 55 -17.51 13.60 3.31
N PRO A 56 -17.43 12.73 4.31
CA PRO A 56 -16.14 12.15 4.69
C PRO A 56 -15.61 11.22 3.58
N THR A 57 -14.31 11.24 3.37
CA THR A 57 -13.60 10.22 2.60
C THR A 57 -13.87 8.86 3.25
N THR A 58 -14.28 7.91 2.46
CA THR A 58 -14.58 6.54 2.87
C THR A 58 -13.69 5.57 2.09
N GLY A 59 -13.66 4.32 2.50
CA GLY A 59 -12.90 3.31 1.78
C GLY A 59 -12.64 2.09 2.61
N ASN A 60 -11.90 1.20 2.01
CA ASN A 60 -11.46 -0.03 2.63
C ASN A 60 -10.04 -0.37 2.17
N PHE A 61 -9.41 -1.28 2.86
CA PHE A 61 -8.18 -1.89 2.36
C PHE A 61 -8.12 -3.38 2.68
N TYR A 62 -7.37 -4.09 1.86
CA TYR A 62 -7.07 -5.50 1.99
C TYR A 62 -5.59 -5.68 2.32
N GLN A 63 -5.28 -6.58 3.22
CA GLN A 63 -3.90 -6.86 3.62
C GLN A 63 -3.69 -8.35 3.83
N GLY A 64 -2.47 -8.83 3.57
CA GLY A 64 -2.10 -10.22 3.79
C GLY A 64 -0.82 -10.63 3.08
N THR A 65 -0.74 -11.91 2.77
CA THR A 65 0.37 -12.48 2.00
C THR A 65 -0.09 -12.98 0.65
N TYR A 66 0.79 -12.93 -0.34
CA TYR A 66 0.52 -13.42 -1.67
C TYR A 66 1.61 -14.39 -2.15
N THR A 67 1.26 -15.18 -3.14
CA THR A 67 2.20 -15.96 -3.93
C THR A 67 1.94 -15.76 -5.41
N VAL A 68 2.99 -15.79 -6.23
CA VAL A 68 2.90 -15.81 -7.68
C VAL A 68 3.55 -17.10 -8.18
N THR A 69 2.81 -17.87 -8.98
CA THR A 69 3.31 -19.10 -9.62
C THR A 69 3.07 -19.02 -11.12
N GLY A 70 4.14 -18.88 -11.90
CA GLY A 70 4.03 -18.46 -13.29
C GLY A 70 3.46 -17.04 -13.35
N ASP A 71 2.27 -16.89 -13.88
CA ASP A 71 1.49 -15.66 -13.93
C ASP A 71 0.30 -15.63 -12.95
N VAL A 72 0.08 -16.70 -12.20
CA VAL A 72 -1.06 -16.81 -11.27
C VAL A 72 -0.72 -16.16 -9.93
N LEU A 73 -1.50 -15.14 -9.57
CA LEU A 73 -1.53 -14.52 -8.24
C LEU A 73 -2.53 -15.26 -7.36
N GLU A 74 -2.11 -15.65 -6.17
CA GLU A 74 -2.96 -16.26 -5.15
C GLU A 74 -2.76 -15.57 -3.80
N ILE A 75 -3.86 -15.10 -3.21
CA ILE A 75 -3.95 -14.50 -1.89
C ILE A 75 -5.03 -15.23 -1.10
N VAL A 76 -4.63 -15.87 -0.01
CA VAL A 76 -5.54 -16.67 0.82
C VAL A 76 -5.72 -16.03 2.18
N ASN A 77 -6.97 -15.90 2.63
CA ASN A 77 -7.33 -15.31 3.92
C ASN A 77 -6.85 -13.86 4.11
N ALA A 78 -6.92 -13.04 3.07
CA ALA A 78 -6.72 -11.59 3.19
C ALA A 78 -7.64 -10.99 4.24
N ASP A 79 -7.10 -10.10 5.06
CA ASP A 79 -7.88 -9.30 6.00
C ASP A 79 -8.41 -8.04 5.30
N ALA A 80 -9.70 -7.75 5.47
CA ALA A 80 -10.35 -6.55 4.95
C ALA A 80 -10.74 -5.61 6.11
N TYR A 81 -10.45 -4.32 5.96
CA TYR A 81 -10.73 -3.28 6.95
C TYR A 81 -11.42 -2.08 6.30
N LEU A 82 -12.24 -1.37 7.08
CA LEU A 82 -12.61 0.00 6.75
C LEU A 82 -11.43 0.93 7.06
N MET A 83 -11.33 2.07 6.39
CA MET A 83 -10.27 3.05 6.64
C MET A 83 -10.30 3.62 8.08
N ASN A 84 -11.43 3.56 8.76
CA ASN A 84 -11.58 3.97 10.16
C ASN A 84 -11.08 2.92 11.18
N GLY A 85 -10.47 1.86 10.72
CA GLY A 85 -9.84 0.84 11.56
C GLY A 85 -10.65 -0.44 11.78
N ALA A 86 -11.95 -0.44 11.47
CA ALA A 86 -12.80 -1.59 11.77
C ALA A 86 -12.51 -2.78 10.82
N PHE A 87 -12.25 -3.95 11.39
CA PHE A 87 -12.17 -5.20 10.64
C PHE A 87 -13.53 -5.55 10.04
N ILE A 88 -13.56 -5.90 8.74
CA ILE A 88 -14.77 -6.26 8.02
C ILE A 88 -14.91 -7.79 7.94
N ALA A 89 -13.94 -8.45 7.30
CA ALA A 89 -13.99 -9.86 6.97
C ALA A 89 -12.63 -10.40 6.53
N LYS A 90 -12.59 -11.71 6.31
CA LYS A 90 -11.51 -12.36 5.53
C LYS A 90 -12.04 -12.79 4.17
N GLY A 91 -11.17 -12.78 3.18
CA GLY A 91 -11.47 -13.21 1.82
C GLY A 91 -10.26 -13.79 1.11
N ASN A 92 -10.45 -14.18 -0.14
CA ASN A 92 -9.37 -14.61 -1.02
C ASN A 92 -9.33 -13.69 -2.24
N ILE A 93 -8.15 -13.52 -2.83
CA ILE A 93 -7.99 -12.80 -4.09
C ILE A 93 -7.19 -13.69 -5.03
N ASP A 94 -7.76 -14.00 -6.17
CA ASP A 94 -7.16 -14.83 -7.20
C ASP A 94 -7.06 -14.05 -8.50
N GLY A 95 -5.92 -14.11 -9.17
CA GLY A 95 -5.74 -13.31 -10.37
C GLY A 95 -4.56 -13.70 -11.24
N VAL A 96 -4.24 -12.82 -12.18
CA VAL A 96 -3.13 -12.93 -13.11
C VAL A 96 -2.27 -11.68 -13.02
N VAL A 97 -0.96 -11.88 -12.94
CA VAL A 97 0.06 -10.82 -12.97
C VAL A 97 0.76 -10.83 -14.31
N ASN A 98 0.80 -9.67 -14.95
CA ASN A 98 1.76 -9.39 -16.01
C ASN A 98 2.78 -8.40 -15.41
N THR A 99 3.99 -8.87 -15.14
CA THR A 99 5.05 -8.07 -14.48
C THR A 99 5.20 -6.71 -15.15
N GLU A 100 5.28 -5.65 -14.33
CA GLU A 100 5.42 -4.27 -14.77
C GLU A 100 4.34 -3.83 -15.80
N ALA A 101 3.17 -4.43 -15.76
CA ALA A 101 2.07 -4.08 -16.64
C ALA A 101 0.72 -4.06 -15.92
N THR A 102 0.14 -5.22 -15.60
CA THR A 102 -1.21 -5.29 -15.00
C THR A 102 -1.34 -6.42 -13.99
N ILE A 103 -2.19 -6.21 -12.98
CA ILE A 103 -2.77 -7.26 -12.14
C ILE A 103 -4.27 -7.24 -12.37
N LEU A 104 -4.83 -8.38 -12.78
CA LEU A 104 -6.27 -8.57 -12.92
C LEU A 104 -6.70 -9.67 -11.95
N ALA A 105 -7.52 -9.33 -10.97
CA ALA A 105 -7.88 -10.25 -9.91
C ALA A 105 -9.35 -10.12 -9.49
N THR A 106 -9.86 -11.17 -8.85
CA THR A 106 -11.19 -11.20 -8.28
C THR A 106 -11.09 -11.49 -6.79
N ALA A 107 -11.67 -10.64 -5.97
CA ALA A 107 -11.82 -10.85 -4.54
C ALA A 107 -13.11 -11.64 -4.27
N THR A 108 -13.00 -12.64 -3.41
CA THR A 108 -14.13 -13.49 -2.99
C THR A 108 -14.20 -13.57 -1.47
N ASP A 109 -15.40 -13.74 -0.93
CA ASP A 109 -15.55 -14.12 0.47
C ASP A 109 -15.10 -15.58 0.72
N LEU A 110 -15.01 -15.99 1.98
CA LEU A 110 -14.61 -17.37 2.32
C LEU A 110 -15.63 -18.45 1.86
N ALA A 111 -16.83 -18.07 1.44
CA ALA A 111 -17.82 -18.96 0.84
C ALA A 111 -17.66 -19.07 -0.69
N GLY A 112 -16.75 -18.25 -1.27
CA GLY A 112 -16.45 -18.22 -2.69
C GLY A 112 -17.39 -17.32 -3.50
N ALA A 113 -18.18 -16.45 -2.84
CA ALA A 113 -18.96 -15.44 -3.53
C ALA A 113 -18.06 -14.25 -3.90
N GLU A 114 -18.13 -13.83 -5.16
CA GLU A 114 -17.42 -12.63 -5.66
C GLU A 114 -17.90 -11.39 -4.92
N VAL A 115 -16.94 -10.59 -4.44
CA VAL A 115 -17.21 -9.36 -3.70
C VAL A 115 -16.62 -8.14 -4.40
N ASP A 116 -15.56 -8.32 -5.21
CA ASP A 116 -14.90 -7.22 -5.92
C ASP A 116 -14.10 -7.73 -7.12
N ASN A 117 -13.88 -6.85 -8.12
CA ASN A 117 -12.96 -7.06 -9.23
C ASN A 117 -11.87 -5.99 -9.16
N ILE A 118 -10.63 -6.45 -9.12
CA ILE A 118 -9.45 -5.63 -8.93
C ILE A 118 -8.70 -5.56 -10.26
N GLU A 119 -8.54 -4.36 -10.79
CA GLU A 119 -7.68 -4.08 -11.94
C GLU A 119 -6.63 -3.05 -11.51
N LEU A 120 -5.36 -3.44 -11.56
CA LEU A 120 -4.24 -2.60 -11.19
C LEU A 120 -3.28 -2.50 -12.36
N ILE A 121 -2.76 -1.29 -12.60
CA ILE A 121 -1.76 -0.96 -13.59
C ILE A 121 -0.46 -0.64 -12.86
N TYR A 122 0.66 -1.19 -13.33
CA TYR A 122 1.96 -0.90 -12.74
C TYR A 122 2.28 0.59 -12.78
N ASP A 123 2.70 1.14 -11.66
CA ASP A 123 3.09 2.54 -11.52
C ASP A 123 4.62 2.68 -11.45
N PRO A 124 5.31 2.82 -12.60
CA PRO A 124 6.75 2.93 -12.62
C PRO A 124 7.26 4.22 -11.98
N LEU A 125 6.47 5.31 -12.00
CA LEU A 125 6.91 6.59 -11.47
C LEU A 125 7.05 6.54 -9.94
N ASN A 126 6.11 5.87 -9.28
CA ASN A 126 6.17 5.69 -7.84
C ASN A 126 6.98 4.46 -7.43
N THR A 127 6.91 3.34 -8.17
CA THR A 127 7.71 2.14 -7.86
C THR A 127 9.21 2.40 -7.99
N ASP A 128 9.64 2.99 -9.11
CA ASP A 128 11.05 3.21 -9.42
C ASP A 128 11.59 4.52 -8.81
N ARG A 129 10.82 5.17 -7.95
CA ARG A 129 11.22 6.38 -7.24
C ARG A 129 12.41 6.08 -6.34
N ASP A 130 13.52 6.73 -6.61
CA ASP A 130 14.75 6.57 -5.82
C ASP A 130 14.65 7.44 -4.54
N ILE A 131 14.11 6.85 -3.49
CA ILE A 131 13.99 7.50 -2.18
C ILE A 131 15.19 7.16 -1.30
N THR A 132 15.57 8.11 -0.48
CA THR A 132 16.57 7.94 0.56
C THR A 132 15.91 8.07 1.94
N PHE A 133 16.61 7.62 2.97
CA PHE A 133 16.10 7.77 4.32
C PHE A 133 15.90 9.25 4.73
N ASP A 134 16.72 10.16 4.17
CA ASP A 134 16.61 11.60 4.41
C ASP A 134 15.28 12.19 3.90
N ASP A 135 14.65 11.57 2.90
CA ASP A 135 13.33 11.98 2.40
C ASP A 135 12.22 11.73 3.42
N LEU A 136 12.39 10.72 4.28
CA LEU A 136 11.44 10.36 5.35
C LEU A 136 11.61 11.20 6.61
N VAL A 137 12.84 11.64 6.89
CA VAL A 137 13.17 12.35 8.15
C VAL A 137 12.41 13.67 8.23
N GLY A 138 11.81 13.90 9.39
CA GLY A 138 11.11 15.14 9.67
C GLY A 138 9.78 14.96 10.38
N SER A 139 8.97 16.01 10.32
CA SER A 139 7.62 16.03 10.88
C SER A 139 6.59 15.94 9.76
N TRP A 140 5.52 15.21 10.04
CA TRP A 140 4.42 14.94 9.13
C TRP A 140 3.09 15.18 9.85
N MET A 141 2.10 15.71 9.15
CA MET A 141 0.76 15.94 9.67
C MET A 141 -0.18 14.89 9.09
N PRO A 142 -0.73 13.97 9.91
CA PRO A 142 -1.69 12.99 9.43
C PRO A 142 -3.01 13.67 9.04
N ALA A 143 -3.57 13.30 7.88
CA ALA A 143 -4.84 13.86 7.43
C ALA A 143 -6.05 13.46 8.29
N ILE A 144 -5.90 12.42 9.12
CA ILE A 144 -6.97 11.94 10.03
C ILE A 144 -7.15 12.80 11.27
N ASP A 145 -6.19 13.65 11.60
CA ASP A 145 -6.20 14.50 12.80
C ASP A 145 -5.33 15.75 12.57
N GLU A 146 -5.96 16.91 12.41
CA GLU A 146 -5.25 18.18 12.19
C GLU A 146 -4.36 18.61 13.40
N GLU A 147 -4.64 18.09 14.60
CA GLU A 147 -3.82 18.32 15.80
C GLU A 147 -2.77 17.21 15.97
N GLY A 148 -2.85 16.14 15.19
CA GLY A 148 -1.93 15.01 15.21
C GLY A 148 -0.55 15.37 14.67
N SER A 149 0.44 14.59 15.06
CA SER A 149 1.80 14.73 14.55
C SER A 149 2.49 13.39 14.40
N ILE A 150 3.25 13.26 13.33
CA ILE A 150 4.17 12.15 13.10
C ILE A 150 5.58 12.72 13.03
N THR A 151 6.54 12.06 13.67
CA THR A 151 7.94 12.40 13.54
C THR A 151 8.74 11.15 13.19
N ILE A 152 9.59 11.26 12.18
CA ILE A 152 10.54 10.23 11.78
C ILE A 152 11.94 10.79 11.99
N SER A 153 12.73 10.12 12.84
CA SER A 153 14.12 10.53 13.13
C SER A 153 15.10 9.94 12.11
N ASP A 154 16.32 10.46 12.09
CA ASP A 154 17.46 9.94 11.31
C ASP A 154 17.88 8.52 11.68
N ALA A 155 17.46 8.02 12.83
CA ALA A 155 17.66 6.65 13.29
C ALA A 155 16.50 5.72 12.91
N GLY A 156 15.50 6.16 12.15
CA GLY A 156 14.32 5.38 11.78
C GLY A 156 13.29 5.21 12.89
N VAL A 157 13.38 6.00 13.95
CA VAL A 157 12.36 5.96 14.99
C VAL A 157 11.15 6.76 14.52
N PHE A 158 10.02 6.08 14.49
CA PHE A 158 8.70 6.64 14.20
C PHE A 158 7.99 6.95 15.51
N THR A 159 7.45 8.15 15.64
CA THR A 159 6.56 8.52 16.75
C THR A 159 5.33 9.21 16.17
N MET A 160 4.17 8.89 16.70
CA MET A 160 2.90 9.51 16.30
C MET A 160 2.08 9.82 17.56
N THR A 161 1.47 11.01 17.56
CA THR A 161 0.43 11.39 18.51
C THR A 161 -0.80 11.83 17.72
N ALA A 162 -1.94 11.23 17.98
CA ALA A 162 -3.22 11.57 17.38
C ALA A 162 -4.33 11.33 18.39
N ASN A 163 -5.22 12.31 18.63
CA ASN A 163 -6.35 12.21 19.58
C ASN A 163 -5.92 11.75 20.99
N ASP A 164 -4.82 12.28 21.52
CA ASP A 164 -4.20 11.88 22.80
C ASP A 164 -3.72 10.40 22.85
N CYS A 165 -3.62 9.76 21.69
CA CYS A 165 -3.09 8.41 21.55
C CYS A 165 -1.66 8.46 21.04
N ASP A 166 -0.74 7.81 21.73
CA ASP A 166 0.67 7.77 21.38
C ASP A 166 1.06 6.43 20.75
N SER A 167 1.78 6.51 19.65
CA SER A 167 2.39 5.35 18.99
C SER A 167 3.89 5.58 18.80
N THR A 168 4.67 4.54 19.00
CA THR A 168 6.11 4.56 18.78
C THR A 168 6.53 3.32 18.01
N GLY A 169 7.54 3.45 17.16
CA GLY A 169 8.00 2.33 16.36
C GLY A 169 9.19 2.65 15.49
N THR A 170 9.29 1.95 14.37
CA THR A 170 10.37 2.10 13.41
C THR A 170 9.85 2.09 11.99
N VAL A 171 10.57 2.79 11.12
CA VAL A 171 10.44 2.69 9.67
C VAL A 171 11.75 2.21 9.07
N ALA A 172 11.67 1.42 8.00
CA ALA A 172 12.83 0.92 7.29
C ALA A 172 12.56 0.90 5.78
N LEU A 173 13.56 1.27 4.98
CA LEU A 173 13.49 1.12 3.53
C LEU A 173 13.55 -0.37 3.18
N THR A 174 12.74 -0.81 2.23
CA THR A 174 12.77 -2.16 1.68
C THR A 174 13.74 -2.25 0.51
N SER A 175 13.86 -3.44 -0.08
CA SER A 175 14.57 -3.62 -1.35
C SER A 175 13.80 -3.02 -2.56
N SER A 176 12.50 -2.82 -2.42
CA SER A 176 11.65 -2.13 -3.40
C SER A 176 11.71 -0.64 -3.16
N ASN A 177 12.18 0.12 -4.13
CA ASN A 177 12.67 1.50 -3.97
C ASN A 177 11.78 2.44 -3.15
N ASN A 178 10.46 2.41 -3.30
CA ASN A 178 9.55 3.32 -2.62
C ASN A 178 8.55 2.63 -1.67
N ILE A 179 8.85 1.43 -1.23
CA ILE A 179 8.05 0.74 -0.20
C ILE A 179 8.83 0.76 1.12
N ILE A 180 8.21 1.29 2.15
CA ILE A 180 8.78 1.51 3.47
C ILE A 180 8.06 0.60 4.45
N GLU A 181 8.77 -0.25 5.16
CA GLU A 181 8.20 -1.04 6.25
C GLU A 181 7.92 -0.14 7.45
N VAL A 182 6.76 -0.36 8.07
CA VAL A 182 6.33 0.32 9.29
C VAL A 182 6.04 -0.72 10.36
N ALA A 183 6.64 -0.57 11.53
CA ALA A 183 6.32 -1.35 12.71
C ALA A 183 6.15 -0.41 13.89
N LEU A 184 5.00 -0.44 14.55
CA LEU A 184 4.71 0.48 15.65
C LEU A 184 3.93 -0.20 16.77
N THR A 185 4.05 0.33 17.97
CA THR A 185 3.29 -0.06 19.16
C THR A 185 2.48 1.13 19.61
N THR A 186 1.19 0.95 19.72
CA THR A 186 0.24 1.94 20.24
C THR A 186 -0.08 1.65 21.70
N THR A 187 0.04 2.67 22.55
CA THR A 187 -0.17 2.54 24.00
C THR A 187 -0.91 3.75 24.53
N GLY A 188 -1.68 3.54 25.60
CA GLY A 188 -2.40 4.60 26.31
C GLY A 188 -3.89 4.31 26.46
N ASP A 189 -4.47 4.88 27.51
CA ASP A 189 -5.90 4.69 27.83
C ASP A 189 -6.82 5.53 26.89
N ALA A 190 -6.25 6.49 26.16
CA ALA A 190 -6.97 7.33 25.19
C ALA A 190 -7.07 6.67 23.82
N CYS A 191 -6.29 5.63 23.58
CA CYS A 191 -6.29 4.93 22.29
C CYS A 191 -7.51 4.03 22.14
N ASP A 192 -8.23 4.14 21.03
CA ASP A 192 -9.32 3.24 20.69
C ASP A 192 -8.83 1.79 20.54
N THR A 193 -7.58 1.64 20.12
CA THR A 193 -6.91 0.35 19.97
C THR A 193 -5.47 0.43 20.45
N THR A 194 -4.99 -0.61 21.13
CA THR A 194 -3.61 -0.73 21.59
C THR A 194 -2.99 -2.02 21.08
N GLY A 195 -1.66 -2.07 21.00
CA GLY A 195 -0.91 -3.25 20.59
C GLY A 195 0.15 -2.97 19.54
N ASP A 196 0.69 -4.04 19.00
CA ASP A 196 1.71 -3.99 17.96
C ASP A 196 1.05 -4.04 16.59
N PHE A 197 1.44 -3.12 15.72
CA PHE A 197 0.97 -2.98 14.36
C PHE A 197 2.14 -3.09 13.37
N THR A 198 1.87 -3.65 12.21
CA THR A 198 2.83 -3.70 11.10
C THR A 198 2.15 -3.28 9.80
N GLY A 199 2.92 -2.76 8.87
CA GLY A 199 2.41 -2.37 7.57
C GLY A 199 3.46 -1.71 6.70
N PHE A 200 3.01 -0.88 5.78
CA PHE A 200 3.85 -0.19 4.82
C PHE A 200 3.51 1.29 4.73
N ALA A 201 4.47 2.04 4.22
CA ALA A 201 4.23 3.39 3.74
C ALA A 201 4.89 3.57 2.37
N VAL A 202 4.42 4.58 1.64
CA VAL A 202 5.02 5.02 0.37
C VAL A 202 5.11 6.54 0.37
N LEU A 203 6.16 7.07 -0.25
CA LEU A 203 6.25 8.49 -0.55
C LEU A 203 5.57 8.80 -1.88
N SER A 204 4.78 9.84 -1.89
CA SER A 204 4.09 10.40 -3.03
C SER A 204 4.36 11.89 -3.13
N ASP A 205 3.95 12.46 -4.23
CA ASP A 205 3.90 13.91 -4.40
C ASP A 205 2.47 14.34 -4.13
N ASP A 206 2.28 15.27 -3.20
CA ASP A 206 0.97 15.85 -2.96
C ASP A 206 0.44 16.44 -4.28
N HIS A 207 -0.66 15.89 -4.73
CA HIS A 207 -1.44 16.44 -5.83
C HIS A 207 -2.26 17.59 -5.27
N ASP A 208 -1.60 18.72 -4.99
CA ASP A 208 -2.31 19.96 -4.74
C ASP A 208 -3.19 20.28 -5.97
N ASP A 209 -4.47 20.55 -5.74
CA ASP A 209 -5.47 20.90 -6.76
C ASP A 209 -5.03 22.03 -7.71
N ASP A 210 -3.98 22.75 -7.36
CA ASP A 210 -3.38 23.85 -8.13
C ASP A 210 -2.41 23.40 -9.23
N ASN A 211 -2.17 22.09 -9.40
CA ASN A 211 -1.29 21.54 -10.45
C ASN A 211 0.16 22.05 -10.39
N ASP A 212 0.62 22.55 -9.26
CA ASP A 212 1.99 23.02 -9.03
C ASP A 212 2.82 21.95 -8.30
N SER A 213 2.97 20.78 -8.90
CA SER A 213 3.75 19.65 -8.38
C SER A 213 5.26 19.93 -8.34
N THR A 214 5.65 21.02 -7.76
CA THR A 214 7.09 21.37 -7.58
C THR A 214 7.65 20.81 -6.29
N ILE A 215 6.81 20.31 -5.37
CA ILE A 215 7.24 19.73 -4.10
C ILE A 215 7.19 18.21 -4.22
N LEU A 216 8.35 17.60 -4.35
CA LEU A 216 8.51 16.15 -4.42
C LEU A 216 8.59 15.55 -3.01
N ASN A 217 8.08 14.32 -2.84
CA ASN A 217 8.17 13.54 -1.60
C ASN A 217 7.58 14.28 -0.38
N ASN A 218 6.45 14.94 -0.54
CA ASN A 218 5.78 15.70 0.52
C ASN A 218 4.53 15.02 1.09
N GLU A 219 4.12 13.91 0.51
CA GLU A 219 3.04 13.05 1.00
C GLU A 219 3.57 11.67 1.38
N LEU A 220 3.11 11.14 2.51
CA LEU A 220 3.42 9.80 3.01
C LEU A 220 2.11 9.05 3.22
N ILE A 221 1.79 8.10 2.35
CA ILE A 221 0.64 7.21 2.53
C ILE A 221 1.05 6.09 3.46
N ILE A 222 0.39 5.97 4.60
CA ILE A 222 0.73 5.01 5.66
C ILE A 222 -0.43 4.03 5.83
N VAL A 223 -0.13 2.74 5.87
CA VAL A 223 -1.09 1.67 6.13
C VAL A 223 -0.50 0.68 7.11
N TYR A 224 -1.23 0.37 8.17
CA TYR A 224 -0.80 -0.63 9.16
C TYR A 224 -1.99 -1.33 9.83
N SER A 225 -1.77 -2.55 10.29
CA SER A 225 -2.77 -3.32 11.03
C SER A 225 -2.15 -4.23 12.10
N ASN A 226 -3.00 -4.74 12.99
CA ASN A 226 -2.65 -5.75 13.99
C ASN A 226 -3.48 -7.04 13.88
N GLY A 227 -4.26 -7.19 12.80
CA GLY A 227 -5.15 -8.31 12.58
C GLY A 227 -6.57 -8.11 13.11
N ASP A 228 -6.76 -7.26 14.11
CA ASP A 228 -8.09 -6.90 14.65
C ASP A 228 -8.53 -5.52 14.14
N PHE A 229 -7.58 -4.62 13.95
CA PHE A 229 -7.77 -3.25 13.47
C PHE A 229 -6.71 -2.88 12.45
N GLY A 230 -7.07 -1.98 11.53
CA GLY A 230 -6.13 -1.48 10.55
C GLY A 230 -6.47 -0.07 10.10
N TYR A 231 -5.45 0.73 9.82
CA TYR A 231 -5.57 2.14 9.46
C TYR A 231 -4.84 2.43 8.17
N ALA A 232 -5.43 3.29 7.34
CA ALA A 232 -4.83 3.80 6.11
C ALA A 232 -5.13 5.30 6.00
N TYR A 233 -4.10 6.11 5.83
CA TYR A 233 -4.24 7.56 5.69
C TYR A 233 -3.00 8.21 5.10
N PRO A 234 -3.16 9.34 4.39
CA PRO A 234 -2.04 10.18 4.00
C PRO A 234 -1.55 11.04 5.17
N ALA A 235 -0.28 11.39 5.13
CA ALA A 235 0.34 12.37 6.01
C ALA A 235 1.21 13.32 5.17
N PHE A 236 1.11 14.61 5.44
CA PHE A 236 1.79 15.66 4.67
C PHE A 236 3.00 16.19 5.41
N LYS A 237 4.10 16.42 4.70
CA LYS A 237 5.33 16.94 5.30
C LYS A 237 5.08 18.32 5.88
N ALA A 238 5.37 18.49 7.16
CA ALA A 238 5.22 19.78 7.82
C ALA A 238 6.21 20.80 7.24
N PRO A 239 5.82 22.08 7.05
CA PRO A 239 6.65 23.12 6.47
C PRO A 239 7.90 23.46 7.31
#